data_ec217491ddc3ed3b9e42b8e8d0962f09
#
_entry.id   ec217491ddc3ed3b9e42b8e8d0962f09
#
_cell.length_a   1.000
_cell.length_b   1.000
_cell.length_c   1.000
_cell.angle_alpha   90.00
_cell.angle_beta   90.00
_cell.angle_gamma   90.00
#
_symmetry.space_group_name_H-M   'P 1'
#
loop_
_entity.id
_entity.type
_entity.pdbx_description
1 polymer ?
#
loop_
_entity_poly.entity_id
_entity_poly.type
_entity_poly.pdbx_seq_one_letter_code
_entity_poly.pdbx_strand_id
1 'polypeptide(L)'
;MTRNWTTAAPLFALAMMATTASGVSAQMLSGDHIPTSGEDLIIHPVDHASFVMAWGPHPIYVDPVGGAAAYEGLPRPHIILVTDIHGDHMNAETLTALATGPARIIAPAAVAEQLPEALQSRVSVLANGETMDFMGVSVEAVPAYNLTADRLQFHSVGRGNGYVVTTGGVRTYISGDTEDIPEMRALEDIDVAFVCFNLPYTMTEEQAASAVREFRPDVVYPYHYRGSDVDEFTALVGDASEVRIGGWYPAAN
;
A
#
# COMPACT_ATOMS: atom_id res chain seq x y z
N MET A 1 -88.40 -17.97 3.15
CA MET A 1 -87.78 -16.89 2.34
C MET A 1 -86.49 -16.46 3.04
N THR A 2 -85.38 -17.04 2.68
CA THR A 2 -84.06 -16.74 3.27
C THR A 2 -83.17 -16.12 2.19
N ARG A 3 -82.79 -14.86 2.39
CA ARG A 3 -81.88 -14.12 1.48
C ARG A 3 -80.43 -14.35 1.90
N ASN A 4 -79.66 -14.98 1.01
CA ASN A 4 -78.19 -15.11 1.14
C ASN A 4 -77.52 -13.81 0.65
N TRP A 5 -76.71 -13.22 1.51
CA TRP A 5 -75.81 -12.15 1.15
C TRP A 5 -74.40 -12.71 1.04
N THR A 6 -73.86 -12.75 -0.19
CA THR A 6 -72.47 -13.01 -0.48
C THR A 6 -71.70 -11.72 -0.44
N THR A 7 -70.84 -11.53 0.55
CA THR A 7 -69.91 -10.41 0.62
C THR A 7 -68.60 -10.78 -0.14
N ALA A 8 -68.35 -10.07 -1.22
CA ALA A 8 -67.10 -10.15 -1.94
C ALA A 8 -66.06 -9.30 -1.20
N ALA A 9 -64.94 -9.90 -0.79
CA ALA A 9 -63.78 -9.17 -0.25
C ALA A 9 -62.88 -8.71 -1.40
N PRO A 10 -62.34 -7.48 -1.37
CA PRO A 10 -61.40 -7.01 -2.39
C PRO A 10 -60.01 -7.60 -2.13
N LEU A 11 -59.45 -8.25 -3.14
CA LEU A 11 -58.03 -8.63 -3.16
C LEU A 11 -57.19 -7.35 -3.34
N PHE A 12 -56.48 -6.94 -2.30
CA PHE A 12 -55.36 -6.00 -2.41
C PHE A 12 -54.17 -6.75 -2.98
N ALA A 13 -53.84 -6.51 -4.24
CA ALA A 13 -52.56 -6.89 -4.84
C ALA A 13 -51.45 -5.99 -4.30
N LEU A 14 -50.61 -6.53 -3.42
CA LEU A 14 -49.40 -5.86 -2.92
C LEU A 14 -48.33 -5.94 -4.02
N ALA A 15 -48.16 -4.85 -4.78
CA ALA A 15 -47.04 -4.74 -5.73
C ALA A 15 -45.73 -4.60 -4.94
N MET A 16 -44.97 -5.66 -4.85
CA MET A 16 -43.55 -5.61 -4.41
C MET A 16 -42.76 -4.86 -5.49
N MET A 17 -42.44 -3.60 -5.25
CA MET A 17 -41.37 -2.93 -5.97
C MET A 17 -40.04 -3.53 -5.56
N ALA A 18 -39.47 -4.37 -6.43
CA ALA A 18 -38.08 -4.78 -6.32
C ALA A 18 -37.21 -3.55 -6.62
N THR A 19 -36.68 -2.92 -5.58
CA THR A 19 -35.59 -1.97 -5.71
C THR A 19 -34.35 -2.75 -6.15
N THR A 20 -34.05 -2.70 -7.44
CA THR A 20 -32.73 -3.11 -7.94
C THR A 20 -31.73 -2.14 -7.33
N ALA A 21 -31.05 -2.56 -6.26
CA ALA A 21 -29.83 -1.91 -5.84
C ALA A 21 -28.86 -2.05 -7.03
N SER A 22 -28.64 -0.95 -7.76
CA SER A 22 -27.52 -0.86 -8.70
C SER A 22 -26.26 -0.98 -7.85
N GLY A 23 -25.73 -2.22 -7.77
CA GLY A 23 -24.42 -2.46 -7.22
C GLY A 23 -23.44 -1.64 -8.06
N VAL A 24 -22.87 -0.61 -7.46
CA VAL A 24 -21.67 0.02 -8.00
C VAL A 24 -20.65 -1.12 -8.02
N SER A 25 -20.39 -1.65 -9.22
CA SER A 25 -19.30 -2.62 -9.42
C SER A 25 -18.06 -1.94 -8.89
N ALA A 26 -17.50 -2.44 -7.78
CA ALA A 26 -16.21 -1.98 -7.31
C ALA A 26 -15.26 -2.17 -8.50
N GLN A 27 -14.68 -1.08 -8.97
CA GLN A 27 -13.71 -1.13 -10.08
C GLN A 27 -12.55 -1.97 -9.58
N MET A 28 -12.40 -3.17 -10.16
CA MET A 28 -11.33 -4.07 -9.76
C MET A 28 -10.01 -3.45 -10.17
N LEU A 29 -9.09 -3.35 -9.21
CA LEU A 29 -7.71 -2.94 -9.49
C LEU A 29 -7.09 -3.95 -10.46
N SER A 30 -6.46 -3.47 -11.53
CA SER A 30 -5.65 -4.30 -12.42
C SER A 30 -4.22 -4.37 -11.86
N GLY A 31 -3.57 -5.53 -11.95
CA GLY A 31 -2.20 -5.66 -11.44
C GLY A 31 -1.77 -7.11 -11.30
N ASP A 32 -0.69 -7.32 -10.56
CA ASP A 32 -0.24 -8.64 -10.18
C ASP A 32 -1.04 -9.19 -9.00
N HIS A 33 -1.30 -10.49 -9.00
CA HIS A 33 -2.16 -11.15 -8.03
C HIS A 33 -1.33 -12.00 -7.07
N ILE A 34 -1.50 -11.76 -5.78
CA ILE A 34 -0.95 -12.58 -4.69
C ILE A 34 -2.11 -13.31 -4.02
N PRO A 35 -2.17 -14.66 -4.06
CA PRO A 35 -3.21 -15.42 -3.41
C PRO A 35 -3.22 -15.20 -1.89
N THR A 36 -4.41 -15.04 -1.31
CA THR A 36 -4.60 -14.97 0.15
C THR A 36 -5.56 -16.08 0.61
N SER A 37 -5.89 -16.12 1.89
CA SER A 37 -6.93 -17.02 2.42
C SER A 37 -8.35 -16.63 2.00
N GLY A 38 -8.51 -15.50 1.31
CA GLY A 38 -9.80 -14.97 0.85
C GLY A 38 -9.71 -14.45 -0.58
N GLU A 39 -9.94 -13.14 -0.76
CA GLU A 39 -9.72 -12.47 -2.04
C GLU A 39 -8.22 -12.23 -2.25
N ASP A 40 -7.74 -12.25 -3.50
CA ASP A 40 -6.34 -11.96 -3.81
C ASP A 40 -5.93 -10.55 -3.35
N LEU A 41 -4.68 -10.43 -2.91
CA LEU A 41 -4.02 -9.13 -2.79
C LEU A 41 -3.54 -8.72 -4.20
N ILE A 42 -4.00 -7.59 -4.70
CA ILE A 42 -3.65 -7.08 -6.03
C ILE A 42 -2.61 -5.97 -5.86
N ILE A 43 -1.53 -6.04 -6.63
CA ILE A 43 -0.43 -5.06 -6.63
C ILE A 43 -0.44 -4.29 -7.95
N HIS A 44 -0.56 -2.97 -7.88
CA HIS A 44 -0.61 -2.06 -9.03
C HIS A 44 0.46 -0.96 -8.90
N PRO A 45 1.63 -1.11 -9.55
CA PRO A 45 2.64 -0.05 -9.60
C PRO A 45 2.11 1.22 -10.28
N VAL A 46 2.50 2.39 -9.77
CA VAL A 46 2.14 3.69 -10.36
C VAL A 46 3.38 4.39 -10.91
N ASP A 47 4.33 4.75 -10.05
CA ASP A 47 5.63 5.31 -10.44
C ASP A 47 6.58 5.26 -9.24
N HIS A 48 7.82 4.86 -9.46
CA HIS A 48 8.95 4.92 -8.52
C HIS A 48 8.65 4.30 -7.15
N ALA A 49 8.30 5.10 -6.13
CA ALA A 49 7.87 4.62 -4.81
C ALA A 49 6.36 4.44 -4.68
N SER A 50 5.60 4.98 -5.64
CA SER A 50 4.14 5.01 -5.58
C SER A 50 3.53 3.73 -6.13
N PHE A 51 2.65 3.10 -5.37
CA PHE A 51 1.83 1.98 -5.84
C PHE A 51 0.50 1.87 -5.08
N VAL A 52 -0.41 1.09 -5.63
CA VAL A 52 -1.66 0.76 -4.98
C VAL A 52 -1.71 -0.75 -4.77
N MET A 53 -2.04 -1.18 -3.58
CA MET A 53 -2.43 -2.55 -3.32
C MET A 53 -3.86 -2.60 -2.83
N ALA A 54 -4.59 -3.64 -3.17
CA ALA A 54 -5.97 -3.81 -2.75
C ALA A 54 -6.22 -5.25 -2.29
N TRP A 55 -6.84 -5.40 -1.14
CA TRP A 55 -7.37 -6.65 -0.63
C TRP A 55 -8.87 -6.49 -0.40
N GLY A 56 -9.66 -7.19 -1.20
CA GLY A 56 -11.11 -6.99 -1.20
C GLY A 56 -11.49 -5.52 -1.40
N PRO A 57 -12.38 -4.97 -0.54
CA PRO A 57 -12.83 -3.58 -0.67
C PRO A 57 -11.86 -2.56 -0.06
N HIS A 58 -10.62 -2.93 0.27
CA HIS A 58 -9.67 -2.09 1.01
C HIS A 58 -8.47 -1.67 0.16
N PRO A 59 -8.58 -0.61 -0.67
CA PRO A 59 -7.43 -0.06 -1.39
C PRO A 59 -6.48 0.66 -0.44
N ILE A 60 -5.19 0.33 -0.55
CA ILE A 60 -4.09 0.87 0.22
C ILE A 60 -3.13 1.54 -0.76
N TYR A 61 -2.91 2.82 -0.60
CA TYR A 61 -2.00 3.61 -1.41
C TYR A 61 -0.70 3.81 -0.65
N VAL A 62 0.41 3.61 -1.32
CA VAL A 62 1.75 3.80 -0.75
C VAL A 62 2.42 4.96 -1.47
N ASP A 63 2.91 5.91 -0.70
CA ASP A 63 3.66 7.09 -1.15
C ASP A 63 3.06 7.78 -2.39
N PRO A 64 1.75 8.15 -2.38
CA PRO A 64 1.12 8.67 -3.57
C PRO A 64 1.60 10.09 -3.90
N VAL A 65 2.31 10.19 -5.03
CA VAL A 65 2.80 11.46 -5.61
C VAL A 65 2.37 11.58 -7.08
N GLY A 66 2.74 12.63 -7.78
CA GLY A 66 2.47 12.81 -9.23
C GLY A 66 1.11 13.41 -9.55
N GLY A 67 0.35 13.86 -8.55
CA GLY A 67 -0.96 14.48 -8.72
C GLY A 67 -2.12 13.48 -8.84
N ALA A 68 -3.34 13.97 -8.71
CA ALA A 68 -4.55 13.12 -8.74
C ALA A 68 -4.75 12.38 -10.07
N ALA A 69 -4.26 12.93 -11.17
CA ALA A 69 -4.41 12.34 -12.50
C ALA A 69 -3.68 10.99 -12.64
N ALA A 70 -2.58 10.79 -11.89
CA ALA A 70 -1.85 9.52 -11.88
C ALA A 70 -2.69 8.35 -11.30
N TYR A 71 -3.76 8.67 -10.58
CA TYR A 71 -4.63 7.71 -9.89
C TYR A 71 -6.04 7.68 -10.48
N GLU A 72 -6.25 8.32 -11.63
CA GLU A 72 -7.54 8.32 -12.30
C GLU A 72 -7.94 6.90 -12.71
N GLY A 73 -9.16 6.52 -12.41
CA GLY A 73 -9.67 5.17 -12.69
C GLY A 73 -9.30 4.12 -11.62
N LEU A 74 -8.45 4.44 -10.64
CA LEU A 74 -8.18 3.54 -9.52
C LEU A 74 -9.24 3.67 -8.41
N PRO A 75 -9.47 2.61 -7.60
CA PRO A 75 -10.40 2.68 -6.49
C PRO A 75 -9.95 3.69 -5.44
N ARG A 76 -10.87 4.39 -4.80
CA ARG A 76 -10.51 5.40 -3.77
C ARG A 76 -9.82 4.75 -2.57
N PRO A 77 -8.75 5.37 -2.03
CA PRO A 77 -8.03 4.79 -0.90
C PRO A 77 -8.88 4.72 0.36
N HIS A 78 -8.72 3.64 1.11
CA HIS A 78 -9.14 3.54 2.51
C HIS A 78 -7.95 3.84 3.44
N ILE A 79 -6.76 3.42 3.05
CA ILE A 79 -5.51 3.66 3.75
C ILE A 79 -4.52 4.32 2.78
N ILE A 80 -3.79 5.31 3.26
CA ILE A 80 -2.66 5.90 2.58
C ILE A 80 -1.47 5.77 3.53
N LEU A 81 -0.44 5.05 3.11
CA LEU A 81 0.82 4.93 3.83
C LEU A 81 1.80 5.95 3.24
N VAL A 82 2.45 6.73 4.09
CA VAL A 82 3.54 7.62 3.68
C VAL A 82 4.78 7.24 4.47
N THR A 83 5.88 6.93 3.76
CA THR A 83 7.09 6.38 4.37
C THR A 83 8.08 7.44 4.80
N ASP A 84 8.25 8.51 4.01
CA ASP A 84 9.24 9.56 4.26
C ASP A 84 8.75 10.95 3.83
N ILE A 85 9.51 11.98 4.21
CA ILE A 85 9.21 13.40 3.94
C ILE A 85 9.64 13.87 2.54
N HIS A 86 10.44 13.10 1.81
CA HIS A 86 10.95 13.50 0.50
C HIS A 86 9.83 13.58 -0.54
N GLY A 87 10.05 14.41 -1.58
CA GLY A 87 9.01 14.75 -2.56
C GLY A 87 8.57 13.60 -3.47
N ASP A 88 9.31 12.51 -3.53
CA ASP A 88 8.99 11.26 -4.23
C ASP A 88 8.21 10.24 -3.36
N HIS A 89 8.00 10.56 -2.07
CA HIS A 89 7.14 9.82 -1.15
C HIS A 89 5.95 10.64 -0.66
N MET A 90 6.13 11.95 -0.51
CA MET A 90 5.12 12.84 0.04
C MET A 90 4.85 14.04 -0.88
N ASN A 91 3.59 14.18 -1.31
CA ASN A 91 3.12 15.37 -2.01
C ASN A 91 1.78 15.83 -1.42
N ALA A 92 1.78 16.98 -0.76
CA ALA A 92 0.62 17.49 -0.03
C ALA A 92 -0.60 17.74 -0.94
N GLU A 93 -0.40 18.17 -2.19
CA GLU A 93 -1.49 18.38 -3.16
C GLU A 93 -2.12 17.05 -3.57
N THR A 94 -1.30 16.04 -3.92
CA THR A 94 -1.77 14.69 -4.25
C THR A 94 -2.53 14.08 -3.07
N LEU A 95 -1.95 14.14 -1.86
CA LEU A 95 -2.58 13.63 -0.64
C LEU A 95 -3.91 14.32 -0.35
N THR A 96 -4.02 15.64 -0.55
CA THR A 96 -5.27 16.39 -0.37
C THR A 96 -6.35 15.94 -1.35
N ALA A 97 -5.98 15.67 -2.58
CA ALA A 97 -6.91 15.22 -3.61
C ALA A 97 -7.38 13.76 -3.38
N LEU A 98 -6.51 12.89 -2.87
CA LEU A 98 -6.78 11.46 -2.69
C LEU A 98 -7.41 11.14 -1.33
N ALA A 99 -7.01 11.81 -0.24
CA ALA A 99 -7.47 11.53 1.12
C ALA A 99 -8.91 12.03 1.35
N THR A 100 -9.86 11.43 0.64
CA THR A 100 -11.29 11.75 0.71
C THR A 100 -12.09 10.61 1.35
N GLY A 101 -13.35 10.89 1.74
CA GLY A 101 -14.23 9.87 2.33
C GLY A 101 -13.65 9.25 3.60
N PRO A 102 -13.52 7.92 3.71
CA PRO A 102 -13.03 7.23 4.90
C PRO A 102 -11.49 7.18 4.99
N ALA A 103 -10.77 7.69 3.99
CA ALA A 103 -9.32 7.53 3.88
C ALA A 103 -8.58 8.00 5.13
N ARG A 104 -7.70 7.15 5.67
CA ARG A 104 -6.78 7.42 6.77
C ARG A 104 -5.36 7.48 6.23
N ILE A 105 -4.62 8.51 6.60
CA ILE A 105 -3.18 8.62 6.33
C ILE A 105 -2.45 8.05 7.55
N ILE A 106 -1.58 7.08 7.35
CA ILE A 106 -0.69 6.52 8.37
C ILE A 106 0.73 6.93 7.98
N ALA A 107 1.44 7.59 8.88
CA ALA A 107 2.73 8.20 8.56
C ALA A 107 3.59 8.38 9.82
N PRO A 108 4.93 8.52 9.69
CA PRO A 108 5.78 8.94 10.79
C PRO A 108 5.52 10.40 11.19
N ALA A 109 5.91 10.77 12.40
CA ALA A 109 5.71 12.11 12.93
C ALA A 109 6.28 13.21 12.01
N ALA A 110 7.46 12.98 11.43
CA ALA A 110 8.10 13.92 10.53
C ALA A 110 7.29 14.26 9.27
N VAL A 111 6.53 13.29 8.75
CA VAL A 111 5.57 13.51 7.66
C VAL A 111 4.34 14.27 8.17
N ALA A 112 3.76 13.83 9.28
CA ALA A 112 2.57 14.44 9.85
C ALA A 112 2.75 15.94 10.14
N GLU A 113 3.93 16.34 10.62
CA GLU A 113 4.29 17.74 10.90
C GLU A 113 4.32 18.62 9.65
N GLN A 114 4.55 18.05 8.47
CA GLN A 114 4.63 18.79 7.21
C GLN A 114 3.32 18.81 6.42
N LEU A 115 2.34 17.98 6.82
CA LEU A 115 1.05 17.93 6.13
C LEU A 115 0.20 19.17 6.47
N PRO A 116 -0.55 19.71 5.48
CA PRO A 116 -1.42 20.85 5.70
C PRO A 116 -2.52 20.56 6.74
N GLU A 117 -2.97 21.61 7.43
CA GLU A 117 -4.00 21.54 8.48
C GLU A 117 -5.26 20.77 8.04
N ALA A 118 -5.65 20.92 6.78
CA ALA A 118 -6.80 20.22 6.20
C ALA A 118 -6.70 18.69 6.24
N LEU A 119 -5.49 18.13 6.31
CA LEU A 119 -5.25 16.69 6.41
C LEU A 119 -5.03 16.19 7.84
N GLN A 120 -4.76 17.05 8.81
CA GLN A 120 -4.39 16.66 10.17
C GLN A 120 -5.42 15.75 10.85
N SER A 121 -6.72 15.97 10.63
CA SER A 121 -7.77 15.11 11.19
C SER A 121 -7.82 13.70 10.58
N ARG A 122 -7.10 13.47 9.48
CA ARG A 122 -7.00 12.19 8.77
C ARG A 122 -5.72 11.45 9.05
N VAL A 123 -4.74 12.11 9.67
CA VAL A 123 -3.43 11.51 9.98
C VAL A 123 -3.52 10.70 11.26
N SER A 124 -2.94 9.51 11.21
CA SER A 124 -2.56 8.71 12.36
C SER A 124 -1.04 8.59 12.34
N VAL A 125 -0.40 9.19 13.32
CA VAL A 125 1.05 9.02 13.50
C VAL A 125 1.31 7.63 14.03
N LEU A 126 2.24 6.92 13.40
CA LEU A 126 2.69 5.61 13.83
C LEU A 126 4.21 5.66 13.97
N ALA A 127 4.71 5.48 15.19
CA ALA A 127 6.14 5.46 15.45
C ALA A 127 6.73 4.06 15.15
N ASN A 128 8.03 4.00 14.89
CA ASN A 128 8.72 2.73 14.66
C ASN A 128 8.43 1.74 15.78
N GLY A 129 8.05 0.52 15.44
CA GLY A 129 7.66 -0.55 16.37
C GLY A 129 6.22 -0.51 16.85
N GLU A 130 5.44 0.50 16.49
CA GLU A 130 4.01 0.55 16.81
C GLU A 130 3.18 -0.16 15.74
N THR A 131 2.00 -0.63 16.14
CA THR A 131 1.03 -1.29 15.26
C THR A 131 -0.34 -0.62 15.37
N MET A 132 -1.05 -0.52 14.26
CA MET A 132 -2.41 0.00 14.19
C MET A 132 -3.28 -0.93 13.35
N ASP A 133 -4.49 -1.19 13.85
CA ASP A 133 -5.53 -1.90 13.08
C ASP A 133 -6.56 -0.91 12.54
N PHE A 134 -6.84 -0.99 11.25
CA PHE A 134 -7.85 -0.16 10.59
C PHE A 134 -8.57 -0.94 9.51
N MET A 135 -9.88 -1.08 9.63
CA MET A 135 -10.76 -1.75 8.66
C MET A 135 -10.35 -3.21 8.33
N GLY A 136 -9.80 -3.94 9.31
CA GLY A 136 -9.37 -5.33 9.12
C GLY A 136 -7.96 -5.48 8.50
N VAL A 137 -7.26 -4.36 8.31
CA VAL A 137 -5.86 -4.29 7.91
C VAL A 137 -5.03 -3.96 9.13
N SER A 138 -3.99 -4.74 9.41
CA SER A 138 -3.00 -4.41 10.45
C SER A 138 -1.78 -3.78 9.80
N VAL A 139 -1.30 -2.66 10.35
CA VAL A 139 -0.14 -1.92 9.87
C VAL A 139 0.84 -1.76 11.02
N GLU A 140 2.01 -2.37 10.89
CA GLU A 140 3.15 -2.23 11.80
C GLU A 140 4.19 -1.31 11.18
N ALA A 141 4.68 -0.31 11.90
CA ALA A 141 5.77 0.54 11.45
C ALA A 141 7.13 -0.08 11.78
N VAL A 142 7.93 -0.29 10.77
CA VAL A 142 9.33 -0.75 10.86
C VAL A 142 10.25 0.46 10.67
N PRO A 143 11.40 0.56 11.37
CA PRO A 143 12.36 1.62 11.08
C PRO A 143 12.80 1.65 9.61
N ALA A 144 13.02 2.85 9.07
CA ALA A 144 13.63 3.07 7.77
C ALA A 144 14.69 4.16 7.90
N TYR A 145 15.97 3.82 7.67
CA TYR A 145 17.09 4.74 7.83
C TYR A 145 18.37 4.23 7.14
N ASN A 146 19.35 5.10 7.01
CA ASN A 146 20.66 4.77 6.45
C ASN A 146 21.70 4.51 7.54
N LEU A 147 22.66 3.64 7.24
CA LEU A 147 23.79 3.24 8.10
C LEU A 147 25.11 3.84 7.62
N THR A 148 25.30 3.98 6.30
CA THR A 148 26.54 4.45 5.69
C THR A 148 26.77 5.94 5.95
N ALA A 149 27.93 6.31 6.42
CA ALA A 149 28.27 7.68 6.86
C ALA A 149 27.90 8.76 5.81
N ASP A 150 28.18 8.51 4.54
CA ASP A 150 27.93 9.45 3.44
C ASP A 150 26.43 9.52 3.04
N ARG A 151 25.60 8.65 3.59
CA ARG A 151 24.16 8.55 3.29
C ARG A 151 23.25 8.92 4.48
N LEU A 152 23.79 9.07 5.69
CA LEU A 152 23.02 9.41 6.90
C LEU A 152 22.18 10.69 6.73
N GLN A 153 22.65 11.63 5.90
CA GLN A 153 21.95 12.88 5.63
C GLN A 153 20.64 12.69 4.87
N PHE A 154 20.51 11.60 4.10
CA PHE A 154 19.30 11.34 3.33
C PHE A 154 18.19 10.75 4.20
N HIS A 155 18.47 9.75 5.02
CA HIS A 155 17.50 9.06 5.85
C HIS A 155 18.06 8.83 7.26
N SER A 156 17.70 9.72 8.18
CA SER A 156 18.15 9.63 9.58
C SER A 156 17.28 8.68 10.39
N VAL A 157 17.88 8.04 11.40
CA VAL A 157 17.17 7.16 12.34
C VAL A 157 15.96 7.85 12.95
N GLY A 158 14.81 7.17 12.97
CA GLY A 158 13.57 7.61 13.59
C GLY A 158 12.77 8.65 12.80
N ARG A 159 13.20 9.02 11.57
CA ARG A 159 12.47 9.95 10.71
C ARG A 159 11.43 9.26 9.84
N GLY A 160 11.81 8.18 9.17
CA GLY A 160 10.98 7.45 8.23
C GLY A 160 10.43 6.13 8.79
N ASN A 161 9.43 5.60 8.13
CA ASN A 161 8.87 4.28 8.35
C ASN A 161 8.96 3.42 7.10
N GLY A 162 9.40 2.17 7.26
CA GLY A 162 8.86 1.07 6.50
C GLY A 162 7.57 0.56 7.15
N TYR A 163 6.87 -0.34 6.49
CA TYR A 163 5.63 -0.92 7.03
C TYR A 163 5.56 -2.42 6.79
N VAL A 164 5.05 -3.17 7.76
CA VAL A 164 4.49 -4.51 7.52
C VAL A 164 2.98 -4.39 7.55
N VAL A 165 2.35 -4.66 6.42
CA VAL A 165 0.89 -4.63 6.24
C VAL A 165 0.37 -6.07 6.20
N THR A 166 -0.53 -6.41 7.12
CA THR A 166 -1.17 -7.74 7.14
C THR A 166 -2.61 -7.66 6.66
N THR A 167 -2.90 -8.38 5.58
CA THR A 167 -4.22 -8.45 4.96
C THR A 167 -4.53 -9.89 4.54
N GLY A 168 -5.70 -10.42 4.90
CA GLY A 168 -6.10 -11.78 4.51
C GLY A 168 -5.10 -12.89 4.89
N GLY A 169 -4.28 -12.66 5.91
CA GLY A 169 -3.22 -13.56 6.35
C GLY A 169 -1.90 -13.41 5.61
N VAL A 170 -1.81 -12.54 4.59
CA VAL A 170 -0.57 -12.19 3.87
C VAL A 170 0.12 -11.03 4.56
N ARG A 171 1.41 -11.16 4.87
CA ARG A 171 2.27 -10.15 5.45
C ARG A 171 3.12 -9.51 4.36
N THR A 172 2.87 -8.24 4.09
CA THR A 172 3.56 -7.45 3.06
C THR A 172 4.48 -6.44 3.70
N TYR A 173 5.80 -6.56 3.47
CA TYR A 173 6.79 -5.57 3.90
C TYR A 173 7.02 -4.52 2.81
N ILE A 174 7.03 -3.26 3.20
CA ILE A 174 7.34 -2.10 2.37
C ILE A 174 8.52 -1.40 3.03
N SER A 175 9.69 -1.37 2.38
CA SER A 175 10.90 -0.90 3.01
C SER A 175 10.89 0.60 3.32
N GLY A 176 10.20 1.41 2.53
CA GLY A 176 10.48 2.84 2.47
C GLY A 176 11.92 3.07 2.00
N ASP A 177 12.45 4.25 2.24
CA ASP A 177 13.83 4.58 1.91
C ASP A 177 14.77 4.23 3.08
N THR A 178 15.55 3.20 2.88
CA THR A 178 16.43 2.64 3.91
C THR A 178 17.64 1.95 3.31
N GLU A 179 18.69 1.75 4.10
CA GLU A 179 19.67 0.71 3.86
C GLU A 179 19.21 -0.63 4.47
N ASP A 180 20.03 -1.67 4.33
CA ASP A 180 19.80 -3.02 4.80
C ASP A 180 19.99 -3.17 6.32
N ILE A 181 19.21 -2.39 7.05
CA ILE A 181 19.27 -2.25 8.51
C ILE A 181 19.01 -3.57 9.25
N PRO A 182 19.47 -3.71 10.51
CA PRO A 182 19.23 -4.92 11.29
C PRO A 182 17.75 -5.29 11.45
N GLU A 183 16.87 -4.30 11.57
CA GLU A 183 15.43 -4.50 11.72
C GLU A 183 14.79 -5.09 10.45
N MET A 184 15.24 -4.68 9.24
CA MET A 184 14.83 -5.32 7.99
C MET A 184 15.29 -6.78 7.94
N ARG A 185 16.54 -7.04 8.29
CA ARG A 185 17.14 -8.40 8.26
C ARG A 185 16.50 -9.34 9.27
N ALA A 186 15.96 -8.81 10.36
CA ALA A 186 15.30 -9.57 11.43
C ALA A 186 13.80 -9.80 11.17
N LEU A 187 13.26 -9.40 10.02
CA LEU A 187 11.86 -9.68 9.68
C LEU A 187 11.61 -11.18 9.53
N GLU A 188 10.49 -11.64 10.02
CA GLU A 188 10.07 -13.03 9.97
C GLU A 188 8.68 -13.15 9.31
N ASP A 189 8.42 -14.28 8.66
CA ASP A 189 7.13 -14.64 8.07
C ASP A 189 6.60 -13.56 7.10
N ILE A 190 7.46 -13.04 6.23
CA ILE A 190 7.08 -12.09 5.18
C ILE A 190 6.75 -12.84 3.90
N ASP A 191 5.50 -12.71 3.43
CA ASP A 191 5.06 -13.32 2.17
C ASP A 191 5.48 -12.48 0.96
N VAL A 192 5.34 -11.15 1.07
CA VAL A 192 5.65 -10.21 -0.02
C VAL A 192 6.51 -9.06 0.50
N ALA A 193 7.54 -8.67 -0.23
CA ALA A 193 8.37 -7.52 0.11
C ALA A 193 8.54 -6.56 -1.06
N PHE A 194 8.47 -5.26 -0.77
CA PHE A 194 8.87 -4.17 -1.65
C PHE A 194 10.18 -3.61 -1.11
N VAL A 195 11.28 -3.78 -1.86
CA VAL A 195 12.62 -3.42 -1.42
C VAL A 195 13.22 -2.36 -2.34
N CYS A 196 13.57 -1.21 -1.77
CA CYS A 196 14.23 -0.11 -2.48
C CYS A 196 15.72 -0.40 -2.65
N PHE A 197 16.30 0.10 -3.74
CA PHE A 197 17.76 0.23 -3.89
C PHE A 197 18.08 1.25 -4.99
N ASN A 198 18.62 2.38 -4.63
CA ASN A 198 19.16 3.36 -5.57
C ASN A 198 20.22 4.23 -4.92
N LEU A 199 21.42 4.15 -5.42
CA LEU A 199 22.49 5.03 -4.99
C LEU A 199 22.33 6.46 -5.58
N PRO A 200 22.74 7.47 -4.85
CA PRO A 200 23.44 7.44 -3.54
C PRO A 200 22.51 7.48 -2.33
N TYR A 201 21.22 7.32 -2.50
CA TYR A 201 20.20 7.65 -1.49
C TYR A 201 19.94 6.51 -0.50
N THR A 202 19.90 5.27 -1.00
CA THR A 202 19.60 4.09 -0.20
C THR A 202 20.72 3.04 -0.30
N MET A 203 20.45 1.81 -0.67
CA MET A 203 21.42 0.71 -0.70
C MET A 203 21.82 0.30 -2.12
N THR A 204 22.86 -0.51 -2.23
CA THR A 204 23.25 -1.16 -3.48
C THR A 204 22.39 -2.38 -3.76
N GLU A 205 22.48 -2.91 -4.98
CA GLU A 205 21.88 -4.18 -5.38
C GLU A 205 22.33 -5.35 -4.49
N GLU A 206 23.66 -5.39 -4.15
CA GLU A 206 24.19 -6.42 -3.27
C GLU A 206 23.66 -6.31 -1.85
N GLN A 207 23.55 -5.10 -1.29
CA GLN A 207 22.99 -4.89 0.04
C GLN A 207 21.53 -5.34 0.09
N ALA A 208 20.71 -4.90 -0.88
CA ALA A 208 19.31 -5.26 -0.98
C ALA A 208 19.12 -6.79 -1.14
N ALA A 209 19.85 -7.41 -2.06
CA ALA A 209 19.77 -8.85 -2.28
C ALA A 209 20.29 -9.65 -1.07
N SER A 210 21.31 -9.13 -0.36
CA SER A 210 21.81 -9.75 0.89
C SER A 210 20.73 -9.75 1.97
N ALA A 211 20.01 -8.64 2.16
CA ALA A 211 18.92 -8.57 3.13
C ALA A 211 17.78 -9.52 2.73
N VAL A 212 17.36 -9.53 1.47
CA VAL A 212 16.31 -10.44 0.96
C VAL A 212 16.67 -11.91 1.22
N ARG A 213 17.92 -12.32 1.00
CA ARG A 213 18.38 -13.69 1.31
C ARG A 213 18.36 -14.04 2.79
N GLU A 214 18.37 -13.04 3.69
CA GLU A 214 18.31 -13.24 5.14
C GLU A 214 16.88 -13.36 5.65
N PHE A 215 15.99 -12.38 5.37
CA PHE A 215 14.60 -12.42 5.82
C PHE A 215 13.65 -13.22 4.92
N ARG A 216 14.07 -13.58 3.70
CA ARG A 216 13.50 -14.58 2.78
C ARG A 216 11.99 -14.46 2.57
N PRO A 217 11.50 -13.37 2.00
CA PRO A 217 10.09 -13.29 1.62
C PRO A 217 9.80 -14.29 0.49
N ASP A 218 8.57 -14.77 0.37
CA ASP A 218 8.19 -15.65 -0.76
C ASP A 218 8.32 -14.92 -2.10
N VAL A 219 7.85 -13.67 -2.14
CA VAL A 219 7.90 -12.79 -3.34
C VAL A 219 8.58 -11.47 -2.98
N VAL A 220 9.48 -10.99 -3.83
CA VAL A 220 10.07 -9.65 -3.71
C VAL A 220 9.87 -8.83 -4.97
N TYR A 221 9.41 -7.60 -4.78
CA TYR A 221 9.33 -6.56 -5.81
C TYR A 221 10.45 -5.57 -5.61
N PRO A 222 11.43 -5.46 -6.54
CA PRO A 222 12.26 -4.27 -6.62
C PRO A 222 11.37 -3.07 -6.93
N TYR A 223 11.46 -2.01 -6.11
CA TYR A 223 10.80 -0.74 -6.34
C TYR A 223 11.76 0.39 -5.93
N HIS A 224 11.49 1.64 -6.30
CA HIS A 224 12.39 2.77 -5.98
C HIS A 224 13.85 2.47 -6.39
N TYR A 225 14.06 1.93 -7.61
CA TYR A 225 15.38 1.50 -8.09
C TYR A 225 15.89 2.29 -9.31
N ARG A 226 15.39 3.51 -9.52
CA ARG A 226 15.75 4.30 -10.72
C ARG A 226 17.27 4.45 -10.87
N GLY A 227 17.78 3.96 -11.99
CA GLY A 227 19.21 4.00 -12.31
C GLY A 227 20.03 2.81 -11.80
N SER A 228 19.42 1.87 -11.09
CA SER A 228 20.04 0.64 -10.59
C SER A 228 19.80 -0.54 -11.52
N ASP A 229 20.61 -1.61 -11.38
CA ASP A 229 20.57 -2.81 -12.19
C ASP A 229 19.67 -3.88 -11.55
N VAL A 230 18.42 -3.99 -12.06
CA VAL A 230 17.43 -4.96 -11.57
C VAL A 230 17.80 -6.40 -11.95
N ASP A 231 18.49 -6.59 -13.07
CA ASP A 231 18.93 -7.92 -13.51
C ASP A 231 20.05 -8.42 -12.57
N GLU A 232 20.96 -7.55 -12.15
CA GLU A 232 21.97 -7.86 -11.14
C GLU A 232 21.32 -8.20 -9.80
N PHE A 233 20.38 -7.37 -9.32
CA PHE A 233 19.63 -7.68 -8.09
C PHE A 233 18.96 -9.05 -8.18
N THR A 234 18.27 -9.34 -9.28
CA THR A 234 17.59 -10.63 -9.50
C THR A 234 18.56 -11.80 -9.46
N ALA A 235 19.71 -11.67 -10.11
CA ALA A 235 20.75 -12.71 -10.10
C ALA A 235 21.33 -12.93 -8.70
N LEU A 236 21.49 -11.87 -7.90
CA LEU A 236 22.02 -11.93 -6.54
C LEU A 236 20.99 -12.51 -5.54
N VAL A 237 19.71 -12.28 -5.71
CA VAL A 237 18.64 -12.90 -4.90
C VAL A 237 18.61 -14.41 -5.14
N GLY A 238 18.75 -14.85 -6.40
CA GLY A 238 18.74 -16.26 -6.79
C GLY A 238 17.45 -16.96 -6.36
N ASP A 239 17.57 -18.18 -5.82
CA ASP A 239 16.43 -19.02 -5.39
C ASP A 239 15.90 -18.68 -3.99
N ALA A 240 16.36 -17.59 -3.37
CA ALA A 240 15.94 -17.23 -2.03
C ALA A 240 14.53 -16.65 -1.95
N SER A 241 14.08 -16.02 -3.06
CA SER A 241 12.75 -15.38 -3.20
C SER A 241 12.37 -15.34 -4.67
N GLU A 242 11.08 -15.37 -5.00
CA GLU A 242 10.59 -15.07 -6.34
C GLU A 242 10.67 -13.57 -6.61
N VAL A 243 11.54 -13.15 -7.55
CA VAL A 243 11.64 -11.72 -7.93
C VAL A 243 10.60 -11.41 -9.00
N ARG A 244 9.69 -10.48 -8.73
CA ARG A 244 8.70 -9.97 -9.67
C ARG A 244 8.98 -8.52 -10.02
N ILE A 245 9.21 -8.26 -11.31
CA ILE A 245 9.49 -6.91 -11.80
C ILE A 245 8.19 -6.25 -12.20
N GLY A 246 7.76 -5.23 -11.45
CA GLY A 246 6.59 -4.41 -11.76
C GLY A 246 6.88 -3.32 -12.79
N GLY A 247 5.82 -2.72 -13.34
CA GLY A 247 5.92 -1.57 -14.26
C GLY A 247 6.13 -0.24 -13.54
N TRP A 248 7.17 -0.12 -12.70
CA TRP A 248 7.44 1.05 -11.84
C TRP A 248 7.79 2.32 -12.60
N TYR A 249 8.25 2.20 -13.84
CA TYR A 249 8.67 3.33 -14.67
C TYR A 249 7.97 3.24 -16.01
N PRO A 250 6.70 3.70 -16.11
CA PRO A 250 5.99 3.72 -17.37
C PRO A 250 6.78 4.56 -18.38
N ALA A 251 6.86 4.08 -19.62
CA ALA A 251 7.51 4.83 -20.69
C ALA A 251 6.87 6.22 -20.78
N ALA A 252 7.71 7.27 -20.82
CA ALA A 252 7.22 8.62 -21.04
C ALA A 252 6.49 8.67 -22.38
N ASN A 253 5.21 9.02 -22.37
CA ASN A 253 4.38 9.22 -23.56
C ASN A 253 4.79 10.51 -24.29
#